data_862795be8f098b5b870e787a5b146588
#
_entry.id   862795be8f098b5b870e787a5b146588
#
_cell.length_a   1.000
_cell.length_b   1.000
_cell.length_c   1.000
_cell.angle_alpha   90.00
_cell.angle_beta   90.00
_cell.angle_gamma   90.00
#
_symmetry.space_group_name_H-M   'P 1'
#
loop_
_entity.id
_entity.type
_entity.pdbx_description
1 polymer ?
#
loop_
_entity_poly.entity_id
_entity_poly.type
_entity_poly.pdbx_seq_one_letter_code
_entity_poly.pdbx_strand_id
1 'polypeptide(L)'
;MKRRVVITGQGVITPVGLNVNDFWTSLIEGQSGIAPITGFDTTDMPTKIGAQVKDFDPLQYMSKKDASKWAQFTQFAVAATKQAMEQSGLVVNDSNAHRIGVVVGSGAGGLDVVEENFKRLNQHGPKRVSPYYVSSMMINSAPGEIAIATGAKGPSFAVVTACATGSNAIGEAMRTIQYGTSDVMIAGGSEANFSTLDLASFANIHALSRRNDAPQQASRPFDRNRDGFVIGGGAGIVVLEELQHALDRGATILAELVGYGCTTDAFHITAPDPSGSGPAEAIRNALRDGGLDTTDIQYINAHGTSTPFNDQMEINAIKTVFGPHAPSLAISSIKSVTGHLMGGAGAVELVATVQSMIHNKVPPTLNCHDPEDPELNFVPHVYQEREVLGAISNSFGFGGHNVCLAVRKWQGE
;
A
#
# COMPACT_ATOMS: atom_id res chain seq x y z
N MET A 1 17.43 1.92 24.73
CA MET A 1 17.33 1.30 23.40
C MET A 1 15.91 1.51 22.89
N LYS A 2 15.70 1.70 21.60
CA LYS A 2 14.36 1.69 21.01
C LYS A 2 13.76 0.28 21.14
N ARG A 3 12.46 0.17 21.38
CA ARG A 3 11.75 -1.12 21.33
C ARG A 3 11.78 -1.64 19.88
N ARG A 4 12.08 -2.91 19.71
CA ARG A 4 12.07 -3.56 18.40
C ARG A 4 10.62 -3.85 17.99
N VAL A 5 10.36 -3.74 16.69
CA VAL A 5 9.00 -3.90 16.16
C VAL A 5 8.99 -5.00 15.10
N VAL A 6 8.11 -5.96 15.26
CA VAL A 6 7.98 -7.12 14.37
C VAL A 6 6.60 -7.18 13.73
N ILE A 7 6.51 -7.83 12.57
CA ILE A 7 5.27 -8.09 11.86
C ILE A 7 4.86 -9.52 12.18
N THR A 8 3.65 -9.69 12.73
CA THR A 8 3.11 -11.01 13.13
C THR A 8 1.88 -11.42 12.32
N GLY A 9 1.25 -10.49 11.62
CA GLY A 9 0.09 -10.77 10.79
C GLY A 9 0.01 -9.85 9.59
N GLN A 10 -0.58 -10.37 8.50
CA GLN A 10 -0.79 -9.69 7.23
C GLN A 10 -2.17 -10.02 6.67
N GLY A 11 -2.78 -9.05 6.00
CA GLY A 11 -4.01 -9.27 5.24
C GLY A 11 -4.09 -8.32 4.06
N VAL A 12 -4.68 -8.78 2.96
CA VAL A 12 -4.86 -7.98 1.75
C VAL A 12 -6.22 -8.23 1.10
N ILE A 13 -6.71 -7.19 0.45
CA ILE A 13 -7.79 -7.23 -0.55
C ILE A 13 -7.28 -6.49 -1.77
N THR A 14 -7.08 -7.18 -2.88
CA THR A 14 -6.45 -6.61 -4.08
C THR A 14 -7.15 -7.07 -5.36
N PRO A 15 -6.91 -6.41 -6.52
CA PRO A 15 -7.42 -6.86 -7.81
C PRO A 15 -6.95 -8.25 -8.25
N VAL A 16 -5.90 -8.79 -7.61
CA VAL A 16 -5.25 -10.06 -7.99
C VAL A 16 -5.25 -11.10 -6.86
N GLY A 17 -5.99 -10.86 -5.80
CA GLY A 17 -6.16 -11.82 -4.70
C GLY A 17 -6.88 -11.17 -3.53
N LEU A 18 -7.83 -11.91 -2.96
CA LEU A 18 -8.62 -11.50 -1.80
C LEU A 18 -8.06 -12.00 -0.47
N ASN A 19 -6.86 -12.59 -0.51
CA ASN A 19 -6.05 -12.99 0.64
C ASN A 19 -4.57 -13.01 0.24
N VAL A 20 -3.68 -13.15 1.24
CA VAL A 20 -2.23 -13.08 1.03
C VAL A 20 -1.71 -14.18 0.10
N ASN A 21 -2.24 -15.40 0.19
CA ASN A 21 -1.76 -16.53 -0.61
C ASN A 21 -2.11 -16.36 -2.10
N ASP A 22 -3.36 -16.02 -2.41
CA ASP A 22 -3.81 -15.80 -3.79
C ASP A 22 -3.09 -14.59 -4.39
N PHE A 23 -2.96 -13.50 -3.61
CA PHE A 23 -2.21 -12.32 -4.00
C PHE A 23 -0.75 -12.67 -4.34
N TRP A 24 -0.06 -13.40 -3.45
CA TRP A 24 1.33 -13.80 -3.67
C TRP A 24 1.50 -14.68 -4.92
N THR A 25 0.62 -15.67 -5.08
CA THR A 25 0.61 -16.53 -6.26
C THR A 25 0.48 -15.74 -7.55
N SER A 26 -0.50 -14.82 -7.59
CA SER A 26 -0.73 -13.95 -8.75
C SER A 26 0.46 -13.03 -9.05
N LEU A 27 1.14 -12.51 -8.01
CA LEU A 27 2.35 -11.71 -8.20
C LEU A 27 3.48 -12.53 -8.86
N ILE A 28 3.74 -13.73 -8.34
CA ILE A 28 4.85 -14.57 -8.83
C ILE A 28 4.56 -15.10 -10.25
N GLU A 29 3.31 -15.40 -10.55
CA GLU A 29 2.89 -15.84 -11.88
C GLU A 29 2.72 -14.68 -12.88
N GLY A 30 2.81 -13.43 -12.42
CA GLY A 30 2.64 -12.26 -13.28
C GLY A 30 1.22 -12.09 -13.80
N GLN A 31 0.21 -12.48 -13.01
CA GLN A 31 -1.21 -12.37 -13.39
C GLN A 31 -1.72 -10.94 -13.17
N SER A 32 -1.79 -10.15 -14.23
CA SER A 32 -2.25 -8.76 -14.15
C SER A 32 -3.73 -8.64 -13.80
N GLY A 33 -4.05 -7.82 -12.79
CA GLY A 33 -5.42 -7.45 -12.41
C GLY A 33 -6.01 -6.30 -13.25
N ILE A 34 -5.24 -5.77 -14.20
CA ILE A 34 -5.65 -4.64 -15.03
C ILE A 34 -6.55 -5.13 -16.17
N ALA A 35 -7.73 -4.53 -16.26
CA ALA A 35 -8.75 -4.89 -17.23
C ALA A 35 -9.59 -3.67 -17.65
N PRO A 36 -10.44 -3.78 -18.68
CA PRO A 36 -11.47 -2.78 -18.92
C PRO A 36 -12.35 -2.57 -17.69
N ILE A 37 -12.68 -1.30 -17.42
CA ILE A 37 -13.56 -0.92 -16.31
C ILE A 37 -14.98 -1.39 -16.58
N THR A 38 -15.62 -2.00 -15.59
CA THR A 38 -16.98 -2.55 -15.70
C THR A 38 -17.99 -1.90 -14.75
N GLY A 39 -17.54 -1.12 -13.76
CA GLY A 39 -18.42 -0.56 -12.72
C GLY A 39 -19.28 0.63 -13.15
N PHE A 40 -18.90 1.32 -14.24
CA PHE A 40 -19.59 2.50 -14.78
C PHE A 40 -19.23 2.72 -16.25
N ASP A 41 -20.01 3.58 -16.93
CA ASP A 41 -19.77 3.91 -18.36
C ASP A 41 -18.50 4.75 -18.55
N THR A 42 -17.60 4.27 -19.39
CA THR A 42 -16.32 4.91 -19.72
C THR A 42 -16.27 5.39 -21.19
N THR A 43 -17.40 5.43 -21.89
CA THR A 43 -17.46 5.74 -23.34
C THR A 43 -16.74 7.03 -23.67
N ASP A 44 -16.98 8.10 -22.90
CA ASP A 44 -16.39 9.43 -23.11
C ASP A 44 -15.08 9.64 -22.34
N MET A 45 -14.56 8.61 -21.66
CA MET A 45 -13.33 8.72 -20.88
C MET A 45 -12.10 8.43 -21.76
N PRO A 46 -11.01 9.20 -21.62
CA PRO A 46 -9.76 8.94 -22.36
C PRO A 46 -9.06 7.67 -21.88
N THR A 47 -9.27 7.28 -20.61
CA THR A 47 -8.81 6.03 -20.01
C THR A 47 -10.01 5.16 -19.66
N LYS A 48 -10.00 3.90 -20.11
CA LYS A 48 -11.11 2.93 -19.96
C LYS A 48 -10.69 1.67 -19.22
N ILE A 49 -9.52 1.69 -18.59
CA ILE A 49 -8.88 0.57 -17.92
C ILE A 49 -8.57 0.91 -16.48
N GLY A 50 -8.56 -0.12 -15.64
CA GLY A 50 -8.26 0.00 -14.22
C GLY A 50 -8.06 -1.36 -13.57
N ALA A 51 -7.60 -1.36 -12.33
CA ALA A 51 -7.42 -2.55 -11.51
C ALA A 51 -8.45 -2.55 -10.37
N GLN A 52 -9.62 -3.12 -10.65
CA GLN A 52 -10.73 -3.19 -9.71
C GLN A 52 -10.68 -4.49 -8.91
N VAL A 53 -10.92 -4.41 -7.61
CA VAL A 53 -11.21 -5.59 -6.79
C VAL A 53 -12.53 -6.19 -7.27
N LYS A 54 -12.50 -7.45 -7.66
CA LYS A 54 -13.64 -8.23 -8.16
C LYS A 54 -13.99 -9.33 -7.17
N ASP A 55 -15.21 -9.83 -7.24
CA ASP A 55 -15.72 -10.98 -6.48
C ASP A 55 -15.59 -10.85 -4.95
N PHE A 56 -15.45 -9.62 -4.45
CA PHE A 56 -15.42 -9.33 -3.02
C PHE A 56 -16.83 -9.42 -2.44
N ASP A 57 -17.06 -10.41 -1.59
CA ASP A 57 -18.28 -10.54 -0.80
C ASP A 57 -18.06 -10.03 0.63
N PRO A 58 -18.56 -8.83 0.98
CA PRO A 58 -18.40 -8.28 2.31
C PRO A 58 -19.03 -9.14 3.41
N LEU A 59 -20.04 -9.98 3.08
CA LEU A 59 -20.74 -10.80 4.07
C LEU A 59 -19.86 -11.92 4.67
N GLN A 60 -18.75 -12.25 4.04
CA GLN A 60 -17.73 -13.14 4.62
C GLN A 60 -16.99 -12.50 5.79
N TYR A 61 -16.95 -11.17 5.84
CA TYR A 61 -16.15 -10.41 6.79
C TYR A 61 -16.97 -9.55 7.76
N MET A 62 -18.20 -9.18 7.41
CA MET A 62 -19.01 -8.27 8.21
C MET A 62 -20.52 -8.58 8.10
N SER A 63 -21.31 -8.02 9.00
CA SER A 63 -22.77 -8.20 8.93
C SER A 63 -23.35 -7.44 7.73
N LYS A 64 -24.51 -7.91 7.21
CA LYS A 64 -25.25 -7.19 6.15
C LYS A 64 -25.58 -5.75 6.55
N LYS A 65 -25.84 -5.50 7.83
CA LYS A 65 -26.12 -4.18 8.37
C LYS A 65 -24.90 -3.26 8.27
N ASP A 66 -23.71 -3.75 8.58
CA ASP A 66 -22.46 -2.99 8.54
C ASP A 66 -22.02 -2.78 7.08
N ALA A 67 -22.08 -3.81 6.25
CA ALA A 67 -21.80 -3.70 4.81
C ALA A 67 -22.66 -2.63 4.12
N SER A 68 -23.91 -2.45 4.54
CA SER A 68 -24.80 -1.43 3.98
C SER A 68 -24.53 -0.01 4.43
N LYS A 69 -23.68 0.20 5.46
CA LYS A 69 -23.35 1.49 6.03
C LYS A 69 -21.96 1.97 5.68
N TRP A 70 -21.00 1.05 5.53
CA TRP A 70 -19.61 1.37 5.33
C TRP A 70 -19.28 1.64 3.87
N ALA A 71 -18.46 2.66 3.61
CA ALA A 71 -17.84 2.86 2.32
C ALA A 71 -16.93 1.67 1.98
N GLN A 72 -16.69 1.46 0.68
CA GLN A 72 -15.97 0.28 0.21
C GLN A 72 -14.53 0.21 0.78
N PHE A 73 -13.83 1.34 0.91
CA PHE A 73 -12.49 1.35 1.50
C PHE A 73 -12.49 0.86 2.96
N THR A 74 -13.52 1.18 3.74
CA THR A 74 -13.69 0.66 5.12
C THR A 74 -13.96 -0.84 5.10
N GLN A 75 -14.80 -1.33 4.16
CA GLN A 75 -15.07 -2.76 4.01
C GLN A 75 -13.78 -3.54 3.71
N PHE A 76 -12.96 -3.05 2.77
CA PHE A 76 -11.68 -3.67 2.43
C PHE A 76 -10.71 -3.66 3.61
N ALA A 77 -10.61 -2.52 4.33
CA ALA A 77 -9.74 -2.40 5.50
C ALA A 77 -10.13 -3.39 6.61
N VAL A 78 -11.42 -3.53 6.93
CA VAL A 78 -11.91 -4.48 7.93
C VAL A 78 -11.67 -5.92 7.49
N ALA A 79 -11.90 -6.24 6.21
CA ALA A 79 -11.67 -7.59 5.67
C ALA A 79 -10.18 -7.97 5.76
N ALA A 80 -9.28 -7.09 5.31
CA ALA A 80 -7.84 -7.31 5.43
C ALA A 80 -7.38 -7.39 6.90
N THR A 81 -7.99 -6.59 7.80
CA THR A 81 -7.71 -6.67 9.24
C THR A 81 -8.06 -8.04 9.82
N LYS A 82 -9.21 -8.61 9.46
CA LYS A 82 -9.58 -9.95 9.95
C LYS A 82 -8.56 -11.01 9.56
N GLN A 83 -8.07 -10.98 8.33
CA GLN A 83 -7.00 -11.89 7.87
C GLN A 83 -5.71 -11.68 8.68
N ALA A 84 -5.28 -10.42 8.87
CA ALA A 84 -4.07 -10.10 9.62
C ALA A 84 -4.17 -10.53 11.10
N MET A 85 -5.33 -10.32 11.73
CA MET A 85 -5.59 -10.75 13.11
C MET A 85 -5.61 -12.27 13.25
N GLU A 86 -6.24 -12.98 12.30
CA GLU A 86 -6.26 -14.44 12.26
C GLU A 86 -4.85 -15.01 12.12
N GLN A 87 -4.05 -14.50 11.18
CA GLN A 87 -2.67 -14.95 10.99
C GLN A 87 -1.79 -14.67 12.22
N SER A 88 -1.96 -13.50 12.85
CA SER A 88 -1.19 -13.13 14.04
C SER A 88 -1.53 -13.98 15.27
N GLY A 89 -2.71 -14.58 15.32
CA GLY A 89 -3.23 -15.27 16.51
C GLY A 89 -3.43 -14.35 17.72
N LEU A 90 -3.44 -13.03 17.51
CA LEU A 90 -3.62 -12.05 18.59
C LEU A 90 -5.08 -12.04 19.07
N VAL A 91 -5.27 -12.21 20.37
CA VAL A 91 -6.57 -12.13 21.04
C VAL A 91 -6.66 -10.83 21.83
N VAL A 92 -7.60 -9.96 21.46
CA VAL A 92 -7.88 -8.73 22.20
C VAL A 92 -8.83 -9.05 23.35
N ASN A 93 -8.50 -8.57 24.56
CA ASN A 93 -9.30 -8.75 25.76
C ASN A 93 -9.15 -7.55 26.71
N ASP A 94 -9.87 -7.53 27.83
CA ASP A 94 -9.88 -6.38 28.75
C ASP A 94 -8.51 -6.04 29.34
N SER A 95 -7.59 -7.00 29.44
CA SER A 95 -6.25 -6.76 30.00
C SER A 95 -5.28 -6.10 29.03
N ASN A 96 -5.47 -6.27 27.70
CA ASN A 96 -4.56 -5.77 26.67
C ASN A 96 -5.17 -4.72 25.74
N ALA A 97 -6.51 -4.58 25.68
CA ALA A 97 -7.21 -3.73 24.72
C ALA A 97 -6.66 -2.29 24.63
N HIS A 98 -6.31 -1.68 25.78
CA HIS A 98 -5.77 -0.32 25.84
C HIS A 98 -4.32 -0.20 25.33
N ARG A 99 -3.63 -1.33 25.14
CA ARG A 99 -2.28 -1.41 24.58
C ARG A 99 -2.25 -1.76 23.10
N ILE A 100 -3.43 -1.93 22.47
CA ILE A 100 -3.60 -2.27 21.04
C ILE A 100 -4.24 -1.08 20.34
N GLY A 101 -3.52 -0.47 19.41
CA GLY A 101 -3.99 0.69 18.64
C GLY A 101 -4.24 0.37 17.18
N VAL A 102 -4.80 1.36 16.44
CA VAL A 102 -5.14 1.25 15.01
C VAL A 102 -4.71 2.50 14.27
N VAL A 103 -3.90 2.36 13.22
CA VAL A 103 -3.54 3.46 12.31
C VAL A 103 -3.73 3.00 10.88
N VAL A 104 -4.83 3.38 10.26
CA VAL A 104 -5.16 3.01 8.88
C VAL A 104 -5.61 4.25 8.12
N GLY A 105 -4.99 4.47 6.95
CA GLY A 105 -5.28 5.62 6.10
C GLY A 105 -5.95 5.27 4.78
N SER A 106 -6.41 6.30 4.09
CA SER A 106 -6.91 6.28 2.71
C SER A 106 -6.57 7.61 2.05
N GLY A 107 -6.35 7.62 0.75
CA GLY A 107 -6.10 8.84 0.00
C GLY A 107 -7.38 9.65 -0.24
N ALA A 108 -8.46 8.98 -0.63
CA ALA A 108 -9.74 9.61 -1.01
C ALA A 108 -10.88 9.32 -0.03
N GLY A 109 -10.76 8.27 0.81
CA GLY A 109 -11.84 7.88 1.72
C GLY A 109 -13.09 7.40 0.99
N GLY A 110 -14.27 7.80 1.47
CA GLY A 110 -15.56 7.39 0.89
C GLY A 110 -16.04 8.30 -0.23
N LEU A 111 -15.24 8.58 -1.25
CA LEU A 111 -15.64 9.42 -2.38
C LEU A 111 -16.80 8.80 -3.17
N ASP A 112 -16.86 7.49 -3.30
CA ASP A 112 -17.99 6.74 -3.84
C ASP A 112 -19.32 7.06 -3.12
N VAL A 113 -19.26 7.14 -1.78
CA VAL A 113 -20.40 7.53 -0.94
C VAL A 113 -20.78 8.99 -1.16
N VAL A 114 -19.80 9.88 -1.35
CA VAL A 114 -20.04 11.30 -1.66
C VAL A 114 -20.79 11.43 -2.98
N GLU A 115 -20.31 10.80 -4.05
CA GLU A 115 -20.96 10.83 -5.37
C GLU A 115 -22.39 10.31 -5.33
N GLU A 116 -22.60 9.18 -4.69
CA GLU A 116 -23.95 8.58 -4.60
C GLU A 116 -24.91 9.46 -3.82
N ASN A 117 -24.50 10.04 -2.68
CA ASN A 117 -25.35 10.90 -1.90
C ASN A 117 -25.60 12.26 -2.56
N PHE A 118 -24.65 12.77 -3.33
CA PHE A 118 -24.83 13.98 -4.13
C PHE A 118 -25.89 13.74 -5.24
N LYS A 119 -25.86 12.59 -5.91
CA LYS A 119 -26.91 12.20 -6.87
C LYS A 119 -28.30 12.12 -6.19
N ARG A 120 -28.38 11.47 -5.01
CA ARG A 120 -29.64 11.36 -4.23
C ARG A 120 -30.17 12.74 -3.81
N LEU A 121 -29.30 13.63 -3.34
CA LEU A 121 -29.65 15.00 -2.96
C LEU A 121 -30.30 15.76 -4.14
N ASN A 122 -29.66 15.71 -5.31
CA ASN A 122 -30.10 16.46 -6.47
C ASN A 122 -31.38 15.87 -7.10
N GLN A 123 -31.53 14.56 -7.12
CA GLN A 123 -32.68 13.88 -7.76
C GLN A 123 -33.89 13.76 -6.84
N HIS A 124 -33.68 13.61 -5.54
CA HIS A 124 -34.72 13.22 -4.60
C HIS A 124 -34.84 14.11 -3.35
N GLY A 125 -33.97 15.13 -3.24
CA GLY A 125 -33.97 16.10 -2.14
C GLY A 125 -33.29 15.59 -0.84
N PRO A 126 -33.17 16.49 0.17
CA PRO A 126 -32.33 16.25 1.36
C PRO A 126 -32.77 15.07 2.23
N LYS A 127 -34.04 14.71 2.22
CA LYS A 127 -34.56 13.56 2.99
C LYS A 127 -34.07 12.20 2.49
N ARG A 128 -33.46 12.14 1.32
CA ARG A 128 -32.91 10.91 0.71
C ARG A 128 -31.42 10.74 0.88
N VAL A 129 -30.71 11.73 1.42
CA VAL A 129 -29.32 11.60 1.82
C VAL A 129 -29.22 10.57 2.94
N SER A 130 -28.23 9.67 2.85
CA SER A 130 -28.04 8.61 3.85
C SER A 130 -27.76 9.21 5.25
N PRO A 131 -28.40 8.74 6.31
CA PRO A 131 -28.07 9.14 7.68
C PRO A 131 -26.64 8.71 8.10
N TYR A 132 -26.04 7.76 7.37
CA TYR A 132 -24.68 7.28 7.58
C TYR A 132 -23.64 8.02 6.73
N TYR A 133 -24.06 9.00 5.89
CA TYR A 133 -23.18 9.70 4.95
C TYR A 133 -21.91 10.22 5.62
N VAL A 134 -22.04 10.99 6.70
CA VAL A 134 -20.89 11.60 7.37
C VAL A 134 -19.94 10.55 7.93
N SER A 135 -20.45 9.55 8.64
CA SER A 135 -19.62 8.49 9.23
C SER A 135 -18.98 7.55 8.20
N SER A 136 -19.56 7.44 7.00
CA SER A 136 -19.03 6.56 5.94
C SER A 136 -17.98 7.25 5.09
N MET A 137 -18.11 8.56 4.83
CA MET A 137 -17.20 9.27 3.94
C MET A 137 -15.85 9.64 4.59
N MET A 138 -15.82 9.81 5.91
CA MET A 138 -14.62 10.26 6.62
C MET A 138 -13.55 9.17 6.64
N ILE A 139 -12.30 9.54 6.41
CA ILE A 139 -11.17 8.60 6.33
C ILE A 139 -10.95 7.86 7.65
N ASN A 140 -11.20 8.51 8.79
CA ASN A 140 -11.11 7.88 10.11
C ASN A 140 -12.20 6.84 10.39
N SER A 141 -13.14 6.61 9.49
CA SER A 141 -14.11 5.50 9.63
C SER A 141 -13.43 4.14 9.59
N ALA A 142 -12.42 3.96 8.74
CA ALA A 142 -11.69 2.68 8.68
C ALA A 142 -11.01 2.32 10.01
N PRO A 143 -10.11 3.14 10.61
CA PRO A 143 -9.55 2.80 11.91
C PRO A 143 -10.59 2.72 13.03
N GLY A 144 -11.67 3.52 12.98
CA GLY A 144 -12.75 3.45 13.96
C GLY A 144 -13.51 2.13 13.91
N GLU A 145 -13.91 1.68 12.71
CA GLU A 145 -14.64 0.41 12.55
C GLU A 145 -13.74 -0.81 12.82
N ILE A 146 -12.45 -0.72 12.48
CA ILE A 146 -11.46 -1.75 12.87
C ILE A 146 -11.36 -1.84 14.40
N ALA A 147 -11.25 -0.70 15.10
CA ALA A 147 -11.20 -0.68 16.57
C ALA A 147 -12.46 -1.30 17.19
N ILE A 148 -13.65 -0.99 16.67
CA ILE A 148 -14.91 -1.59 17.09
C ILE A 148 -14.93 -3.11 16.83
N ALA A 149 -14.53 -3.52 15.62
CA ALA A 149 -14.55 -4.93 15.22
C ALA A 149 -13.56 -5.81 15.99
N THR A 150 -12.42 -5.25 16.40
CA THR A 150 -11.35 -5.97 17.11
C THR A 150 -11.42 -5.83 18.63
N GLY A 151 -12.07 -4.79 19.14
CA GLY A 151 -12.06 -4.43 20.56
C GLY A 151 -10.80 -3.66 20.98
N ALA A 152 -9.97 -3.19 20.05
CA ALA A 152 -8.79 -2.38 20.33
C ALA A 152 -9.19 -1.02 20.93
N LYS A 153 -8.57 -0.61 22.04
CA LYS A 153 -8.89 0.63 22.77
C LYS A 153 -7.70 1.56 22.96
N GLY A 154 -6.57 1.25 22.31
CA GLY A 154 -5.39 2.10 22.26
C GLY A 154 -5.57 3.28 21.28
N PRO A 155 -4.49 4.00 20.94
CA PRO A 155 -4.54 5.10 19.98
C PRO A 155 -5.15 4.66 18.65
N SER A 156 -6.14 5.42 18.14
CA SER A 156 -6.80 5.14 16.86
C SER A 156 -6.94 6.42 16.04
N PHE A 157 -6.33 6.48 14.86
CA PHE A 157 -6.38 7.63 13.97
C PHE A 157 -6.07 7.25 12.52
N ALA A 158 -6.36 8.17 11.60
CA ALA A 158 -6.04 8.02 10.19
C ALA A 158 -4.88 8.93 9.77
N VAL A 159 -4.08 8.45 8.81
CA VAL A 159 -3.05 9.21 8.11
C VAL A 159 -3.49 9.45 6.67
N VAL A 160 -3.15 10.60 6.10
CA VAL A 160 -3.44 10.94 4.69
C VAL A 160 -2.22 11.63 4.09
N THR A 161 -1.51 10.94 3.21
CA THR A 161 -0.35 11.42 2.46
C THR A 161 -0.36 10.92 1.01
N ALA A 162 -1.55 11.00 0.39
CA ALA A 162 -1.80 10.52 -0.97
C ALA A 162 -1.29 9.08 -1.16
N CYS A 163 -0.46 8.81 -2.18
CA CYS A 163 0.04 7.45 -2.47
C CYS A 163 0.98 6.87 -1.40
N ALA A 164 1.52 7.70 -0.49
CA ALA A 164 2.39 7.27 0.61
C ALA A 164 1.62 6.92 1.90
N THR A 165 0.30 7.08 1.90
CA THR A 165 -0.57 6.94 3.08
C THR A 165 -0.36 5.63 3.85
N GLY A 166 -0.41 4.49 3.17
CA GLY A 166 -0.27 3.18 3.82
C GLY A 166 1.09 2.99 4.48
N SER A 167 2.17 3.42 3.82
CA SER A 167 3.52 3.37 4.38
C SER A 167 3.71 4.34 5.54
N ASN A 168 3.16 5.56 5.47
CA ASN A 168 3.16 6.49 6.59
C ASN A 168 2.38 5.93 7.80
N ALA A 169 1.20 5.36 7.59
CA ALA A 169 0.42 4.77 8.65
C ALA A 169 1.19 3.65 9.39
N ILE A 170 1.90 2.81 8.64
CA ILE A 170 2.76 1.75 9.20
C ILE A 170 3.96 2.35 9.94
N GLY A 171 4.60 3.37 9.38
CA GLY A 171 5.72 4.06 10.03
C GLY A 171 5.33 4.74 11.35
N GLU A 172 4.19 5.44 11.38
CA GLU A 172 3.67 6.07 12.60
C GLU A 172 3.23 5.03 13.66
N ALA A 173 2.68 3.91 13.22
CA ALA A 173 2.37 2.77 14.09
C ALA A 173 3.66 2.19 14.71
N MET A 174 4.73 2.02 13.92
CA MET A 174 6.04 1.62 14.43
C MET A 174 6.54 2.61 15.49
N ARG A 175 6.47 3.92 15.25
CA ARG A 175 6.86 4.94 16.24
C ARG A 175 6.04 4.84 17.53
N THR A 176 4.74 4.62 17.42
CA THR A 176 3.83 4.46 18.56
C THR A 176 4.26 3.31 19.48
N ILE A 177 4.69 2.17 18.88
CA ILE A 177 5.25 1.04 19.63
C ILE A 177 6.63 1.38 20.21
N GLN A 178 7.52 1.99 19.44
CA GLN A 178 8.88 2.35 19.86
C GLN A 178 8.88 3.32 21.05
N TYR A 179 7.93 4.24 21.10
CA TYR A 179 7.74 5.16 22.24
C TYR A 179 7.06 4.51 23.46
N GLY A 180 6.60 3.26 23.33
CA GLY A 180 5.95 2.54 24.43
C GLY A 180 4.50 2.94 24.68
N THR A 181 3.87 3.69 23.81
CA THR A 181 2.45 4.07 23.92
C THR A 181 1.53 2.86 23.71
N SER A 182 1.89 1.96 22.81
CA SER A 182 1.20 0.70 22.55
C SER A 182 2.21 -0.45 22.50
N ASP A 183 1.72 -1.68 22.68
CA ASP A 183 2.50 -2.91 22.48
C ASP A 183 2.19 -3.54 21.14
N VAL A 184 0.98 -3.27 20.62
CA VAL A 184 0.51 -3.75 19.31
C VAL A 184 -0.16 -2.61 18.54
N MET A 185 0.06 -2.56 17.22
CA MET A 185 -0.63 -1.66 16.32
C MET A 185 -1.14 -2.43 15.09
N ILE A 186 -2.41 -2.26 14.77
CA ILE A 186 -3.01 -2.66 13.50
C ILE A 186 -2.81 -1.48 12.55
N ALA A 187 -2.06 -1.69 11.47
CA ALA A 187 -1.63 -0.57 10.63
C ALA A 187 -1.71 -0.89 9.14
N GLY A 188 -1.95 0.13 8.32
CA GLY A 188 -1.96 -0.04 6.88
C GLY A 188 -2.72 1.04 6.13
N GLY A 189 -3.18 0.69 4.93
CA GLY A 189 -3.93 1.59 4.09
C GLY A 189 -4.97 0.87 3.25
N SER A 190 -6.00 1.60 2.86
CA SER A 190 -7.08 1.10 2.05
C SER A 190 -7.61 2.17 1.11
N GLU A 191 -8.00 1.76 -0.09
CA GLU A 191 -8.67 2.61 -1.05
C GLU A 191 -9.85 1.85 -1.68
N ALA A 192 -10.97 2.53 -1.89
CA ALA A 192 -12.10 1.97 -2.62
C ALA A 192 -11.70 1.69 -4.08
N ASN A 193 -12.46 0.87 -4.79
CA ASN A 193 -12.44 0.93 -6.23
C ASN A 193 -12.81 2.35 -6.68
N PHE A 194 -12.02 2.88 -7.57
CA PHE A 194 -12.16 4.27 -8.05
C PHE A 194 -13.54 4.55 -8.65
N SER A 195 -13.99 5.78 -8.47
CA SER A 195 -15.26 6.29 -8.98
C SER A 195 -15.11 6.93 -10.38
N THR A 196 -16.23 7.36 -10.95
CA THR A 196 -16.24 8.14 -12.19
C THR A 196 -15.47 9.46 -12.04
N LEU A 197 -15.61 10.12 -10.87
CA LEU A 197 -14.94 11.39 -10.58
C LEU A 197 -13.43 11.20 -10.40
N ASP A 198 -13.00 10.13 -9.73
CA ASP A 198 -11.58 9.78 -9.62
C ASP A 198 -10.95 9.60 -11.00
N LEU A 199 -11.56 8.75 -11.83
CA LEU A 199 -11.04 8.46 -13.16
C LEU A 199 -10.93 9.72 -14.01
N ALA A 200 -11.99 10.54 -14.05
CA ALA A 200 -12.02 11.79 -14.80
C ALA A 200 -10.97 12.79 -14.30
N SER A 201 -10.81 12.91 -12.98
CA SER A 201 -9.85 13.84 -12.37
C SER A 201 -8.41 13.48 -12.70
N PHE A 202 -8.02 12.20 -12.53
CA PHE A 202 -6.67 11.74 -12.89
C PHE A 202 -6.42 11.74 -14.39
N ALA A 203 -7.44 11.49 -15.21
CA ALA A 203 -7.32 11.58 -16.67
C ALA A 203 -7.07 13.03 -17.14
N ASN A 204 -7.73 14.01 -16.50
CA ASN A 204 -7.60 15.43 -16.84
C ASN A 204 -6.22 16.03 -16.49
N ILE A 205 -5.54 15.50 -15.48
CA ILE A 205 -4.15 15.87 -15.18
C ILE A 205 -3.13 15.03 -15.97
N HIS A 206 -3.59 14.22 -16.93
CA HIS A 206 -2.76 13.36 -17.78
C HIS A 206 -1.87 12.38 -17.02
N ALA A 207 -2.31 11.89 -15.86
CA ALA A 207 -1.55 10.97 -15.03
C ALA A 207 -1.78 9.50 -15.38
N LEU A 208 -2.88 9.18 -16.08
CA LEU A 208 -3.29 7.81 -16.40
C LEU A 208 -2.81 7.34 -17.78
N SER A 209 -2.45 6.06 -17.84
CA SER A 209 -2.20 5.38 -19.11
C SER A 209 -3.46 5.34 -19.98
N ARG A 210 -3.28 5.50 -21.30
CA ARG A 210 -4.35 5.45 -22.31
C ARG A 210 -4.28 4.20 -23.19
N ARG A 211 -3.56 3.16 -22.79
CA ARG A 211 -3.43 1.89 -23.53
C ARG A 211 -4.66 1.02 -23.38
N ASN A 212 -5.82 1.56 -23.78
CA ASN A 212 -7.13 0.91 -23.63
C ASN A 212 -7.27 -0.38 -24.45
N ASP A 213 -6.53 -0.51 -25.52
CA ASP A 213 -6.49 -1.66 -26.43
C ASP A 213 -5.64 -2.83 -25.89
N ALA A 214 -4.76 -2.57 -24.94
CA ALA A 214 -3.90 -3.56 -24.33
C ALA A 214 -3.81 -3.37 -22.79
N PRO A 215 -4.91 -3.57 -22.05
CA PRO A 215 -4.99 -3.25 -20.61
C PRO A 215 -3.86 -3.83 -19.77
N GLN A 216 -3.55 -5.11 -19.96
CA GLN A 216 -2.50 -5.80 -19.18
C GLN A 216 -1.08 -5.31 -19.50
N GLN A 217 -0.89 -4.56 -20.59
CA GLN A 217 0.38 -3.96 -20.97
C GLN A 217 0.48 -2.46 -20.63
N ALA A 218 -0.55 -1.90 -19.99
CA ALA A 218 -0.63 -0.48 -19.71
C ALA A 218 0.31 -0.04 -18.59
N SER A 219 0.28 -0.72 -17.44
CA SER A 219 1.23 -0.47 -16.36
C SER A 219 2.57 -1.12 -16.70
N ARG A 220 3.59 -0.29 -16.88
CA ARG A 220 4.93 -0.68 -17.35
C ARG A 220 6.02 0.14 -16.63
N PRO A 221 6.17 -0.03 -15.32
CA PRO A 221 7.15 0.72 -14.55
C PRO A 221 8.56 0.57 -15.13
N PHE A 222 9.29 1.69 -15.16
CA PHE A 222 10.69 1.81 -15.63
C PHE A 222 10.91 1.53 -17.13
N ASP A 223 9.87 1.19 -17.89
CA ASP A 223 9.96 1.05 -19.35
C ASP A 223 9.98 2.44 -20.02
N ARG A 224 10.78 2.62 -21.07
CA ARG A 224 10.88 3.89 -21.81
C ARG A 224 9.58 4.33 -22.46
N ASN A 225 8.71 3.39 -22.77
CA ASN A 225 7.42 3.65 -23.42
C ASN A 225 6.26 3.77 -22.42
N ARG A 226 6.53 3.99 -21.12
CA ARG A 226 5.49 4.22 -20.11
C ARG A 226 4.76 5.55 -20.36
N ASP A 227 3.47 5.58 -20.14
CA ASP A 227 2.61 6.72 -20.48
C ASP A 227 1.67 7.17 -19.33
N GLY A 228 1.81 6.59 -18.15
CA GLY A 228 0.99 6.90 -16.98
C GLY A 228 0.71 5.68 -16.12
N PHE A 229 0.14 5.89 -14.94
CA PHE A 229 -0.26 4.79 -14.08
C PHE A 229 -1.64 4.23 -14.45
N VAL A 230 -1.94 3.03 -13.95
CA VAL A 230 -3.29 2.46 -14.00
C VAL A 230 -3.88 2.52 -12.59
N ILE A 231 -5.02 3.19 -12.45
CA ILE A 231 -5.69 3.35 -11.14
C ILE A 231 -6.25 2.01 -10.65
N GLY A 232 -6.17 1.77 -9.35
CA GLY A 232 -6.71 0.58 -8.70
C GLY A 232 -7.25 0.86 -7.29
N GLY A 233 -7.96 -0.10 -6.73
CA GLY A 233 -8.44 -0.10 -5.34
C GLY A 233 -7.97 -1.33 -4.59
N GLY A 234 -8.01 -1.28 -3.25
CA GLY A 234 -7.63 -2.40 -2.39
C GLY A 234 -7.14 -1.98 -1.02
N ALA A 235 -6.77 -2.96 -0.20
CA ALA A 235 -6.28 -2.74 1.16
C ALA A 235 -5.10 -3.65 1.48
N GLY A 236 -4.17 -3.14 2.29
CA GLY A 236 -3.14 -3.91 2.97
C GLY A 236 -3.12 -3.55 4.46
N ILE A 237 -3.12 -4.57 5.31
CA ILE A 237 -3.06 -4.40 6.77
C ILE A 237 -1.99 -5.32 7.34
N VAL A 238 -1.23 -4.80 8.29
CA VAL A 238 -0.25 -5.56 9.08
C VAL A 238 -0.55 -5.43 10.56
N VAL A 239 -0.27 -6.48 11.32
CA VAL A 239 -0.19 -6.44 12.79
C VAL A 239 1.27 -6.25 13.16
N LEU A 240 1.58 -5.11 13.78
CA LEU A 240 2.89 -4.77 14.33
C LEU A 240 2.88 -5.03 15.83
N GLU A 241 3.93 -5.68 16.34
CA GLU A 241 4.09 -5.94 17.75
C GLU A 241 5.48 -5.54 18.27
N GLU A 242 5.52 -5.15 19.51
CA GLU A 242 6.78 -5.10 20.22
C GLU A 242 7.39 -6.51 20.31
N LEU A 243 8.68 -6.64 20.04
CA LEU A 243 9.34 -7.94 19.93
C LEU A 243 9.13 -8.85 21.16
N GLN A 244 9.39 -8.32 22.37
CA GLN A 244 9.24 -9.15 23.57
C GLN A 244 7.79 -9.57 23.81
N HIS A 245 6.83 -8.67 23.53
CA HIS A 245 5.41 -9.01 23.59
C HIS A 245 5.06 -10.15 22.61
N ALA A 246 5.59 -10.13 21.39
CA ALA A 246 5.38 -11.19 20.40
C ALA A 246 6.01 -12.52 20.86
N LEU A 247 7.24 -12.50 21.39
CA LEU A 247 7.94 -13.67 21.90
C LEU A 247 7.23 -14.28 23.11
N ASP A 248 6.81 -13.48 24.08
CA ASP A 248 6.15 -13.92 25.32
C ASP A 248 4.83 -14.66 25.06
N ARG A 249 4.12 -14.30 24.00
CA ARG A 249 2.89 -15.00 23.59
C ARG A 249 3.11 -16.11 22.54
N GLY A 250 4.35 -16.36 22.14
CA GLY A 250 4.68 -17.39 21.14
C GLY A 250 4.20 -17.07 19.72
N ALA A 251 4.18 -15.80 19.33
CA ALA A 251 3.76 -15.38 17.98
C ALA A 251 4.73 -15.87 16.91
N THR A 252 4.20 -16.22 15.74
CA THR A 252 5.03 -16.39 14.54
C THR A 252 5.44 -15.01 14.02
N ILE A 253 6.73 -14.73 14.04
CA ILE A 253 7.29 -13.48 13.51
C ILE A 253 7.61 -13.67 12.03
N LEU A 254 7.02 -12.81 11.17
CA LEU A 254 7.18 -12.85 9.73
C LEU A 254 8.42 -12.08 9.25
N ALA A 255 8.63 -10.90 9.83
CA ALA A 255 9.78 -10.03 9.57
C ALA A 255 9.92 -8.99 10.70
N GLU A 256 11.06 -8.31 10.76
CA GLU A 256 11.26 -7.16 11.63
C GLU A 256 11.15 -5.86 10.81
N LEU A 257 10.29 -4.93 11.23
CA LEU A 257 10.22 -3.58 10.69
C LEU A 257 11.25 -2.73 11.43
N VAL A 258 12.39 -2.48 10.79
CA VAL A 258 13.56 -1.89 11.45
C VAL A 258 13.70 -0.40 11.23
N GLY A 259 13.21 0.13 10.10
CA GLY A 259 13.41 1.53 9.76
C GLY A 259 12.23 2.19 9.07
N TYR A 260 12.08 3.49 9.35
CA TYR A 260 11.09 4.36 8.73
C TYR A 260 11.73 5.72 8.45
N GLY A 261 11.72 6.12 7.18
CA GLY A 261 12.13 7.43 6.71
C GLY A 261 10.99 8.16 6.03
N CYS A 262 10.84 9.44 6.37
CA CYS A 262 9.79 10.31 5.81
C CYS A 262 10.40 11.67 5.49
N THR A 263 10.11 12.23 4.29
CA THR A 263 10.55 13.55 3.84
C THR A 263 9.48 14.20 2.96
N THR A 264 9.71 15.45 2.61
CA THR A 264 8.85 16.20 1.67
C THR A 264 9.72 16.91 0.64
N ASP A 265 9.32 16.84 -0.64
CA ASP A 265 10.04 17.53 -1.74
C ASP A 265 9.98 19.06 -1.64
N ALA A 266 8.87 19.60 -1.13
CA ALA A 266 8.58 21.05 -1.12
C ALA A 266 8.76 21.71 -2.50
N PHE A 267 8.37 21.01 -3.57
CA PHE A 267 8.61 21.40 -4.95
C PHE A 267 7.30 21.77 -5.69
N HIS A 268 6.37 20.82 -5.84
CA HIS A 268 5.10 21.01 -6.54
C HIS A 268 4.04 20.05 -6.01
N ILE A 269 2.74 20.40 -6.16
CA ILE A 269 1.65 19.59 -5.58
C ILE A 269 1.46 18.22 -6.26
N THR A 270 1.74 18.09 -7.54
CA THR A 270 1.55 16.84 -8.30
C THR A 270 2.81 16.33 -9.01
N ALA A 271 3.80 17.18 -9.25
CA ALA A 271 5.05 16.79 -9.89
C ALA A 271 6.14 16.53 -8.83
N PRO A 272 6.88 15.40 -8.91
CA PRO A 272 8.02 15.15 -8.03
C PRO A 272 9.18 16.10 -8.36
N ASP A 273 10.07 16.34 -7.39
CA ASP A 273 11.36 17.00 -7.65
C ASP A 273 12.22 16.11 -8.54
N PRO A 274 12.59 16.55 -9.77
CA PRO A 274 13.36 15.72 -10.70
C PRO A 274 14.72 15.28 -10.18
N SER A 275 15.28 15.98 -9.19
CA SER A 275 16.56 15.63 -8.58
C SER A 275 16.49 14.31 -7.78
N GLY A 276 15.31 13.91 -7.31
CA GLY A 276 15.12 12.76 -6.42
C GLY A 276 15.74 12.94 -5.03
N SER A 277 16.04 14.19 -4.63
CA SER A 277 16.69 14.46 -3.34
C SER A 277 15.83 14.09 -2.15
N GLY A 278 14.53 14.38 -2.19
CA GLY A 278 13.56 14.02 -1.16
C GLY A 278 13.46 12.52 -0.95
N PRO A 279 13.15 11.73 -1.99
CA PRO A 279 13.17 10.26 -1.94
C PRO A 279 14.50 9.67 -1.48
N ALA A 280 15.63 10.19 -1.98
CA ALA A 280 16.96 9.72 -1.55
C ALA A 280 17.17 9.92 -0.05
N GLU A 281 16.75 11.05 0.50
CA GLU A 281 16.86 11.30 1.94
C GLU A 281 15.87 10.46 2.75
N ALA A 282 14.66 10.18 2.24
CA ALA A 282 13.72 9.25 2.88
C ALA A 282 14.34 7.84 3.00
N ILE A 283 14.99 7.36 1.93
CA ILE A 283 15.69 6.07 1.94
C ILE A 283 16.84 6.09 2.95
N ARG A 284 17.70 7.13 2.95
CA ARG A 284 18.80 7.26 3.92
C ARG A 284 18.31 7.28 5.36
N ASN A 285 17.20 7.97 5.61
CA ASN A 285 16.60 8.05 6.93
C ASN A 285 16.07 6.69 7.40
N ALA A 286 15.43 5.90 6.51
CA ALA A 286 14.99 4.56 6.82
C ALA A 286 16.17 3.61 7.13
N LEU A 287 17.22 3.65 6.34
CA LEU A 287 18.45 2.85 6.57
C LEU A 287 19.10 3.24 7.90
N ARG A 288 19.30 4.53 8.15
CA ARG A 288 19.87 5.04 9.42
C ARG A 288 19.01 4.65 10.63
N ASP A 289 17.71 4.76 10.53
CA ASP A 289 16.77 4.39 11.60
C ASP A 289 16.84 2.89 11.92
N GLY A 290 17.01 2.05 10.88
CA GLY A 290 17.16 0.61 10.98
C GLY A 290 18.56 0.11 11.33
N GLY A 291 19.55 1.01 11.39
CA GLY A 291 20.97 0.62 11.55
C GLY A 291 21.46 -0.28 10.42
N LEU A 292 21.04 0.03 9.19
CA LEU A 292 21.38 -0.73 7.99
C LEU A 292 22.37 0.05 7.11
N ASP A 293 23.32 -0.67 6.54
CA ASP A 293 24.13 -0.17 5.44
C ASP A 293 23.46 -0.48 4.09
N THR A 294 23.85 0.20 3.03
CA THR A 294 23.31 -0.03 1.69
C THR A 294 23.52 -1.47 1.21
N THR A 295 24.60 -2.11 1.64
CA THR A 295 24.94 -3.51 1.32
C THR A 295 24.08 -4.56 2.02
N ASP A 296 23.34 -4.15 3.07
CA ASP A 296 22.40 -5.05 3.76
C ASP A 296 21.10 -5.23 2.96
N ILE A 297 20.88 -4.44 1.91
CA ILE A 297 19.67 -4.47 1.10
C ILE A 297 19.88 -5.30 -0.16
N GLN A 298 19.01 -6.28 -0.38
CA GLN A 298 18.99 -7.11 -1.59
C GLN A 298 17.82 -6.79 -2.50
N TYR A 299 16.73 -6.21 -1.95
CA TYR A 299 15.49 -5.96 -2.68
C TYR A 299 14.92 -4.56 -2.40
N ILE A 300 14.50 -3.89 -3.44
CA ILE A 300 13.69 -2.67 -3.40
C ILE A 300 12.32 -2.95 -4.01
N ASN A 301 11.27 -2.90 -3.18
CA ASN A 301 9.91 -2.76 -3.70
C ASN A 301 9.71 -1.28 -4.03
N ALA A 302 9.80 -0.98 -5.29
CA ALA A 302 9.81 0.39 -5.79
C ALA A 302 8.41 1.00 -5.81
N HIS A 303 8.34 2.32 -5.65
CA HIS A 303 7.09 3.03 -5.92
C HIS A 303 6.64 2.83 -7.36
N GLY A 304 7.52 3.02 -8.35
CA GLY A 304 7.39 2.56 -9.73
C GLY A 304 5.98 2.66 -10.31
N THR A 305 5.48 3.88 -10.54
CA THR A 305 4.08 4.11 -10.94
C THR A 305 3.81 3.92 -12.43
N SER A 306 4.84 3.72 -13.25
CA SER A 306 4.71 3.74 -14.72
C SER A 306 4.45 5.15 -15.27
N THR A 307 4.77 6.20 -14.51
CA THR A 307 4.75 7.58 -15.01
C THR A 307 6.15 8.04 -15.40
N PRO A 308 6.28 8.88 -16.45
CA PRO A 308 7.59 9.35 -16.92
C PRO A 308 8.42 10.01 -15.81
N PHE A 309 7.78 10.87 -15.00
CA PHE A 309 8.48 11.68 -14.00
C PHE A 309 8.86 10.88 -12.75
N ASN A 310 7.93 10.09 -12.19
CA ASN A 310 8.19 9.35 -10.96
C ASN A 310 9.30 8.32 -11.15
N ASP A 311 9.20 7.50 -12.21
CA ASP A 311 10.13 6.38 -12.39
C ASP A 311 11.56 6.88 -12.63
N GLN A 312 11.72 7.97 -13.41
CA GLN A 312 13.03 8.60 -13.61
C GLN A 312 13.59 9.18 -12.29
N MET A 313 12.75 9.86 -11.51
CA MET A 313 13.13 10.41 -10.21
C MET A 313 13.54 9.30 -9.23
N GLU A 314 12.82 8.19 -9.19
CA GLU A 314 13.14 7.06 -8.33
C GLU A 314 14.46 6.38 -8.72
N ILE A 315 14.74 6.22 -10.02
CA ILE A 315 16.04 5.76 -10.52
C ILE A 315 17.16 6.66 -10.00
N ASN A 316 17.01 7.99 -10.11
CA ASN A 316 18.00 8.96 -9.63
C ASN A 316 18.22 8.82 -8.12
N ALA A 317 17.15 8.67 -7.33
CA ALA A 317 17.23 8.48 -5.89
C ALA A 317 17.97 7.19 -5.51
N ILE A 318 17.64 6.08 -6.16
CA ILE A 318 18.27 4.77 -5.92
C ILE A 318 19.78 4.85 -6.26
N LYS A 319 20.15 5.36 -7.43
CA LYS A 319 21.58 5.52 -7.81
C LYS A 319 22.34 6.45 -6.84
N THR A 320 21.69 7.50 -6.37
CA THR A 320 22.27 8.46 -5.42
C THR A 320 22.55 7.84 -4.03
N VAL A 321 21.68 6.92 -3.57
CA VAL A 321 21.82 6.29 -2.26
C VAL A 321 22.74 5.08 -2.31
N PHE A 322 22.53 4.20 -3.28
CA PHE A 322 23.20 2.91 -3.33
C PHE A 322 24.49 2.92 -4.15
N GLY A 323 24.72 3.97 -4.96
CA GLY A 323 25.98 4.13 -5.72
C GLY A 323 26.39 2.85 -6.47
N PRO A 324 27.65 2.37 -6.26
CA PRO A 324 28.14 1.16 -6.93
C PRO A 324 27.36 -0.12 -6.58
N HIS A 325 26.59 -0.12 -5.50
CA HIS A 325 25.76 -1.27 -5.09
C HIS A 325 24.43 -1.35 -5.86
N ALA A 326 23.95 -0.23 -6.44
CA ALA A 326 22.65 -0.18 -7.13
C ALA A 326 22.46 -1.27 -8.21
N PRO A 327 23.43 -1.61 -9.08
CA PRO A 327 23.27 -2.66 -10.08
C PRO A 327 23.08 -4.07 -9.48
N SER A 328 23.50 -4.30 -8.25
CA SER A 328 23.36 -5.59 -7.57
C SER A 328 21.99 -5.82 -6.93
N LEU A 329 21.19 -4.76 -6.79
CA LEU A 329 19.84 -4.83 -6.21
C LEU A 329 18.85 -5.47 -7.17
N ALA A 330 17.91 -6.23 -6.63
CA ALA A 330 16.66 -6.52 -7.34
C ALA A 330 15.69 -5.35 -7.06
N ILE A 331 15.17 -4.75 -8.11
CA ILE A 331 14.21 -3.64 -8.02
C ILE A 331 12.95 -4.10 -8.74
N SER A 332 11.79 -4.06 -8.10
CA SER A 332 10.56 -4.37 -8.81
C SER A 332 9.40 -3.49 -8.37
N SER A 333 8.49 -3.22 -9.30
CA SER A 333 7.21 -2.60 -9.00
C SER A 333 6.06 -3.55 -9.28
N ILE A 334 5.40 -3.96 -8.20
CA ILE A 334 4.21 -4.81 -8.31
C ILE A 334 2.99 -4.06 -8.88
N LYS A 335 3.06 -2.74 -9.05
CA LYS A 335 2.01 -1.97 -9.72
C LYS A 335 1.83 -2.36 -11.19
N SER A 336 2.81 -3.03 -11.78
CA SER A 336 2.65 -3.68 -13.09
C SER A 336 1.60 -4.79 -13.09
N VAL A 337 1.35 -5.39 -11.93
CA VAL A 337 0.38 -6.47 -11.69
C VAL A 337 -0.90 -5.93 -11.06
N THR A 338 -0.79 -5.16 -9.98
CA THR A 338 -1.92 -4.71 -9.16
C THR A 338 -2.58 -3.42 -9.64
N GLY A 339 -1.93 -2.65 -10.53
CA GLY A 339 -2.25 -1.24 -10.70
C GLY A 339 -1.81 -0.43 -9.47
N HIS A 340 -2.11 0.85 -9.46
CA HIS A 340 -1.78 1.75 -8.36
C HIS A 340 -2.96 1.86 -7.38
N LEU A 341 -2.83 1.25 -6.21
CA LEU A 341 -3.87 1.18 -5.18
C LEU A 341 -3.93 2.43 -4.29
N MET A 342 -3.41 3.57 -4.76
CA MET A 342 -3.43 4.88 -4.10
C MET A 342 -2.99 4.80 -2.62
N GLY A 343 -3.87 5.19 -1.67
CA GLY A 343 -3.56 5.13 -0.23
C GLY A 343 -3.35 3.73 0.33
N GLY A 344 -3.86 2.70 -0.34
CA GLY A 344 -3.64 1.29 0.02
C GLY A 344 -2.30 0.72 -0.48
N ALA A 345 -1.67 1.36 -1.49
CA ALA A 345 -0.53 0.82 -2.22
C ALA A 345 0.64 0.42 -1.30
N GLY A 346 1.15 1.35 -0.49
CA GLY A 346 2.34 1.11 0.31
C GLY A 346 2.19 -0.02 1.34
N ALA A 347 0.99 -0.24 1.85
CA ALA A 347 0.72 -1.35 2.77
C ALA A 347 0.70 -2.71 2.04
N VAL A 348 0.08 -2.77 0.86
CA VAL A 348 0.08 -3.98 0.01
C VAL A 348 1.50 -4.30 -0.47
N GLU A 349 2.29 -3.29 -0.80
CA GLU A 349 3.69 -3.39 -1.19
C GLU A 349 4.58 -3.90 -0.04
N LEU A 350 4.33 -3.47 1.20
CA LEU A 350 5.01 -4.05 2.36
C LEU A 350 4.66 -5.53 2.55
N VAL A 351 3.39 -5.92 2.39
CA VAL A 351 3.00 -7.34 2.42
C VAL A 351 3.75 -8.13 1.37
N ALA A 352 3.83 -7.66 0.12
CA ALA A 352 4.60 -8.30 -0.94
C ALA A 352 6.10 -8.40 -0.61
N THR A 353 6.66 -7.36 0.02
CA THR A 353 8.07 -7.32 0.44
C THR A 353 8.36 -8.38 1.51
N VAL A 354 7.49 -8.53 2.50
CA VAL A 354 7.62 -9.57 3.53
C VAL A 354 7.45 -10.98 2.92
N GLN A 355 6.51 -11.16 1.99
CA GLN A 355 6.36 -12.43 1.27
C GLN A 355 7.61 -12.77 0.45
N SER A 356 8.28 -11.76 -0.13
CA SER A 356 9.55 -11.95 -0.84
C SER A 356 10.65 -12.49 0.09
N MET A 357 10.71 -12.02 1.34
CA MET A 357 11.65 -12.54 2.35
C MET A 357 11.32 -13.97 2.78
N ILE A 358 10.03 -14.27 2.99
CA ILE A 358 9.59 -15.62 3.40
C ILE A 358 9.93 -16.64 2.33
N HIS A 359 9.65 -16.33 1.07
CA HIS A 359 9.78 -17.26 -0.05
C HIS A 359 11.12 -17.18 -0.79
N ASN A 360 11.99 -16.21 -0.47
CA ASN A 360 13.23 -15.92 -1.22
C ASN A 360 12.99 -15.72 -2.73
N LYS A 361 11.92 -15.02 -3.07
CA LYS A 361 11.53 -14.70 -4.45
C LYS A 361 11.17 -13.24 -4.56
N VAL A 362 11.65 -12.57 -5.58
CA VAL A 362 11.30 -11.18 -5.89
C VAL A 362 10.29 -11.18 -7.04
N PRO A 363 9.09 -10.61 -6.87
CA PRO A 363 8.07 -10.57 -7.92
C PRO A 363 8.54 -9.73 -9.11
N PRO A 364 8.04 -10.02 -10.33
CA PRO A 364 8.47 -9.32 -11.54
C PRO A 364 7.91 -7.90 -11.64
N THR A 365 8.61 -7.06 -12.40
CA THR A 365 8.05 -5.89 -13.05
C THR A 365 7.58 -6.30 -14.44
N LEU A 366 6.27 -6.42 -14.65
CA LEU A 366 5.72 -6.74 -15.96
C LEU A 366 5.91 -5.57 -16.94
N ASN A 367 5.97 -5.91 -18.22
CA ASN A 367 5.99 -4.95 -19.33
C ASN A 367 7.24 -4.04 -19.41
N CYS A 368 8.27 -4.25 -18.61
CA CYS A 368 9.55 -3.55 -18.71
C CYS A 368 10.41 -4.19 -19.80
N HIS A 369 10.10 -3.89 -21.08
CA HIS A 369 10.79 -4.46 -22.24
C HIS A 369 12.04 -3.67 -22.64
N ASP A 370 12.00 -2.35 -22.50
CA ASP A 370 13.09 -1.42 -22.78
C ASP A 370 13.32 -0.53 -21.55
N PRO A 371 14.14 -1.00 -20.59
CA PRO A 371 14.33 -0.31 -19.31
C PRO A 371 14.97 1.08 -19.52
N GLU A 372 14.50 2.08 -18.77
CA GLU A 372 15.02 3.45 -18.76
C GLU A 372 16.51 3.48 -18.40
N ASP A 373 16.93 2.65 -17.46
CA ASP A 373 18.33 2.46 -17.08
C ASP A 373 18.69 0.97 -17.19
N PRO A 374 19.45 0.56 -18.22
CA PRO A 374 19.78 -0.85 -18.45
C PRO A 374 20.87 -1.38 -17.49
N GLU A 375 21.49 -0.53 -16.65
CA GLU A 375 22.44 -0.97 -15.64
C GLU A 375 21.75 -1.51 -14.39
N LEU A 376 20.47 -1.16 -14.18
CA LEU A 376 19.67 -1.61 -13.03
C LEU A 376 18.87 -2.87 -13.34
N ASN A 377 18.72 -3.74 -12.34
CA ASN A 377 17.94 -4.96 -12.45
C ASN A 377 16.49 -4.71 -11.98
N PHE A 378 15.59 -4.40 -12.90
CA PHE A 378 14.16 -4.20 -12.62
C PHE A 378 13.34 -5.49 -12.55
N VAL A 379 13.98 -6.65 -12.49
CA VAL A 379 13.33 -7.99 -12.46
C VAL A 379 12.26 -8.11 -13.56
N PRO A 380 12.62 -7.99 -14.85
CA PRO A 380 11.63 -7.92 -15.92
C PRO A 380 10.91 -9.25 -16.14
N HIS A 381 9.59 -9.19 -16.29
CA HIS A 381 8.67 -10.24 -16.75
C HIS A 381 8.52 -11.49 -15.90
N VAL A 382 9.61 -12.01 -15.28
CA VAL A 382 9.61 -13.25 -14.51
C VAL A 382 10.22 -12.97 -13.13
N TYR A 383 9.65 -13.57 -12.08
CA TYR A 383 10.21 -13.44 -10.73
C TYR A 383 11.67 -13.93 -10.68
N GLN A 384 12.44 -13.38 -9.77
CA GLN A 384 13.82 -13.78 -9.52
C GLN A 384 13.92 -14.54 -8.19
N GLU A 385 14.48 -15.74 -8.21
CA GLU A 385 14.90 -16.42 -6.98
C GLU A 385 16.09 -15.67 -6.38
N ARG A 386 15.92 -15.23 -5.13
CA ARG A 386 16.92 -14.44 -4.43
C ARG A 386 16.71 -14.50 -2.93
N GLU A 387 17.77 -14.81 -2.20
CA GLU A 387 17.73 -14.63 -0.76
C GLU A 387 17.60 -13.15 -0.41
N VAL A 388 16.55 -12.81 0.38
CA VAL A 388 16.25 -11.44 0.79
C VAL A 388 16.35 -11.37 2.30
N LEU A 389 17.46 -10.86 2.80
CA LEU A 389 17.70 -10.65 4.24
C LEU A 389 17.30 -9.24 4.67
N GLY A 390 17.49 -8.26 3.80
CA GLY A 390 17.06 -6.88 3.98
C GLY A 390 16.39 -6.35 2.72
N ALA A 391 15.32 -5.60 2.92
CA ALA A 391 14.60 -4.92 1.83
C ALA A 391 14.08 -3.56 2.26
N ILE A 392 13.82 -2.71 1.27
CA ILE A 392 13.08 -1.46 1.46
C ILE A 392 11.85 -1.43 0.56
N SER A 393 10.80 -0.73 1.04
CA SER A 393 9.60 -0.44 0.28
C SER A 393 9.42 1.07 0.20
N ASN A 394 9.39 1.61 -1.02
CA ASN A 394 9.28 3.03 -1.30
C ASN A 394 7.85 3.43 -1.65
N SER A 395 7.42 4.58 -1.14
CA SER A 395 6.14 5.18 -1.50
C SER A 395 6.29 6.68 -1.65
N PHE A 396 5.96 7.22 -2.84
CA PHE A 396 6.07 8.64 -3.17
C PHE A 396 4.71 9.17 -3.61
N GLY A 397 4.20 10.18 -2.91
CA GLY A 397 2.84 10.68 -3.08
C GLY A 397 2.78 12.11 -3.59
N PHE A 398 1.65 12.45 -4.23
CA PHE A 398 1.32 13.85 -4.51
C PHE A 398 1.42 14.68 -3.23
N GLY A 399 1.81 15.96 -3.36
CA GLY A 399 2.21 16.80 -2.23
C GLY A 399 3.71 16.69 -1.92
N GLY A 400 4.45 15.85 -2.67
CA GLY A 400 5.88 15.61 -2.45
C GLY A 400 6.16 14.74 -1.22
N HIS A 401 5.20 13.92 -0.80
CA HIS A 401 5.35 13.01 0.33
C HIS A 401 6.21 11.81 -0.04
N ASN A 402 7.35 11.63 0.62
CA ASN A 402 8.26 10.52 0.38
C ASN A 402 8.38 9.66 1.64
N VAL A 403 8.17 8.36 1.48
CA VAL A 403 8.27 7.39 2.56
C VAL A 403 9.09 6.19 2.11
N CYS A 404 9.96 5.72 3.00
CA CYS A 404 10.66 4.46 2.86
C CYS A 404 10.50 3.65 4.15
N LEU A 405 10.06 2.41 4.02
CA LEU A 405 10.05 1.41 5.09
C LEU A 405 11.20 0.43 4.86
N ALA A 406 11.98 0.14 5.92
CA ALA A 406 13.05 -0.85 5.87
C ALA A 406 12.68 -2.05 6.74
N VAL A 407 12.83 -3.24 6.16
CA VAL A 407 12.50 -4.52 6.81
C VAL A 407 13.69 -5.46 6.76
N ARG A 408 13.81 -6.30 7.79
CA ARG A 408 14.82 -7.35 7.92
C ARG A 408 14.13 -8.70 8.11
N LYS A 409 14.68 -9.73 7.48
CA LYS A 409 14.22 -11.11 7.66
C LYS A 409 14.42 -11.52 9.12
N TRP A 410 13.40 -12.10 9.73
CA TRP A 410 13.50 -12.68 11.06
C TRP A 410 14.29 -13.98 11.01
N GLN A 411 15.35 -14.08 11.81
CA GLN A 411 16.26 -15.25 11.85
C GLN A 411 16.19 -16.02 13.16
N GLY A 412 15.27 -15.62 14.05
CA GLY A 412 15.23 -16.10 15.41
C GLY A 412 16.27 -15.41 16.33
N GLU A 413 16.12 -15.56 17.64
CA GLU A 413 17.14 -15.24 18.65
C GLU A 413 17.57 -16.51 19.35
#